data_62e31b020017bb78d45dc6e21397be13
#
_entry.id   62e31b020017bb78d45dc6e21397be13
#
_cell.length_a   1.000
_cell.length_b   1.000
_cell.length_c   1.000
_cell.angle_alpha   90.00
_cell.angle_beta   90.00
_cell.angle_gamma   90.00
#
_symmetry.space_group_name_H-M   'P 1'
#
loop_
_entity.id
_entity.type
_entity.pdbx_description
1 polymer ?
#
loop_
_entity_poly.entity_id
_entity_poly.type
_entity_poly.pdbx_seq_one_letter_code
_entity_poly.pdbx_strand_id
1 'polypeptide(L)'
;MRNLKITVNGVVYDVQVEEADGTAVPAAAPAPKAAPKAAPAPASKAEAPAGSVQITIPMPGTIVSVNATVGQTVKKGDVLVVFEAMKMENDIQAPQDGKVASVLCSKGENKESGAVLLTLE
;
A
#
# COMPACT_ATOMS: atom_id res chain seq x y z
N MET A 1 31.15 0.35 -20.65
CA MET A 1 30.46 0.22 -19.34
C MET A 1 30.23 1.59 -18.77
N ARG A 2 29.02 2.03 -18.77
CA ARG A 2 28.62 3.28 -18.11
C ARG A 2 27.72 2.95 -16.93
N ASN A 3 28.16 3.31 -15.75
CA ASN A 3 27.33 3.22 -14.56
C ASN A 3 26.52 4.51 -14.45
N LEU A 4 25.22 4.40 -14.64
CA LEU A 4 24.30 5.50 -14.45
C LEU A 4 23.57 5.33 -13.12
N LYS A 5 23.70 6.31 -12.27
CA LYS A 5 22.92 6.39 -11.03
C LYS A 5 21.67 7.21 -11.29
N ILE A 6 20.52 6.59 -11.22
CA ILE A 6 19.23 7.27 -11.37
C ILE A 6 18.58 7.32 -10.00
N THR A 7 18.25 8.51 -9.55
CA THR A 7 17.52 8.71 -8.30
C THR A 7 16.05 8.98 -8.63
N VAL A 8 15.19 8.10 -8.19
CA VAL A 8 13.74 8.24 -8.31
C VAL A 8 13.14 8.18 -6.91
N ASN A 9 12.40 9.20 -6.54
CA ASN A 9 11.75 9.30 -5.22
C ASN A 9 12.70 9.13 -4.02
N GLY A 10 13.95 9.57 -4.15
CA GLY A 10 14.93 9.45 -3.08
C GLY A 10 15.59 8.06 -2.96
N VAL A 11 15.28 7.15 -3.85
CA VAL A 11 15.92 5.84 -3.94
C VAL A 11 16.91 5.83 -5.09
N VAL A 12 18.14 5.45 -4.79
CA VAL A 12 19.21 5.37 -5.78
C VAL A 12 19.18 3.99 -6.42
N TYR A 13 18.97 3.95 -7.72
CA TYR A 13 19.08 2.75 -8.52
C TYR A 13 20.41 2.74 -9.28
N ASP A 14 21.18 1.70 -9.11
CA ASP A 14 22.39 1.47 -9.87
C ASP A 14 22.04 0.66 -11.12
N VAL A 15 22.09 1.32 -12.26
CA VAL A 15 21.80 0.70 -13.55
C VAL A 15 23.10 0.56 -14.33
N GLN A 16 23.53 -0.67 -14.54
CA GLN A 16 24.64 -0.97 -15.45
C GLN A 16 24.12 -1.06 -16.88
N VAL A 17 24.56 -0.15 -17.70
CA VAL A 17 24.33 -0.21 -19.15
C VAL A 17 25.57 -0.78 -19.80
N GLU A 18 25.50 -2.00 -20.28
CA GLU A 18 26.51 -2.56 -21.18
C GLU A 18 26.24 -2.02 -22.59
N GLU A 19 27.07 -1.07 -23.02
CA GLU A 19 27.15 -0.75 -24.43
C GLU A 19 27.89 -1.89 -25.13
N ALA A 20 27.17 -2.79 -25.74
CA ALA A 20 27.75 -3.67 -26.74
C ALA A 20 27.99 -2.87 -28.02
N ASP A 21 29.24 -2.69 -28.32
CA ASP A 21 29.68 -2.07 -29.57
C ASP A 21 28.98 -2.69 -30.78
N GLY A 22 28.34 -1.81 -31.52
CA GLY A 22 28.23 -1.94 -32.97
C GLY A 22 27.36 -3.08 -33.47
N THR A 23 26.15 -3.07 -33.19
CA THR A 23 25.07 -3.22 -34.18
C THR A 23 23.81 -2.84 -33.42
N ALA A 24 23.36 -1.64 -33.66
CA ALA A 24 22.03 -1.29 -33.26
C ALA A 24 21.05 -2.20 -33.98
N VAL A 25 20.83 -3.33 -33.43
CA VAL A 25 19.51 -3.88 -33.51
C VAL A 25 18.71 -2.99 -32.59
N PRO A 26 17.79 -2.24 -33.08
CA PRO A 26 16.72 -1.89 -32.21
C PRO A 26 16.09 -3.25 -31.88
N ALA A 27 16.63 -3.91 -30.92
CA ALA A 27 15.79 -4.78 -30.17
C ALA A 27 14.66 -3.85 -29.81
N ALA A 28 13.60 -3.92 -30.55
CA ALA A 28 12.35 -3.63 -29.98
C ALA A 28 12.39 -4.45 -28.69
N ALA A 29 12.87 -3.82 -27.67
CA ALA A 29 12.64 -4.33 -26.36
C ALA A 29 11.16 -4.64 -26.41
N PRO A 30 10.76 -5.88 -26.30
CA PRO A 30 9.38 -6.11 -26.06
C PRO A 30 9.11 -5.18 -24.93
N ALA A 31 8.39 -4.15 -25.22
CA ALA A 31 7.90 -3.32 -24.17
C ALA A 31 7.49 -4.33 -23.12
N PRO A 32 8.10 -4.31 -21.94
CA PRO A 32 7.67 -5.26 -20.97
C PRO A 32 6.16 -5.13 -21.00
N LYS A 33 5.54 -6.13 -21.44
CA LYS A 33 4.13 -6.30 -21.19
C LYS A 33 3.98 -6.59 -19.73
N ALA A 34 4.52 -5.77 -19.05
CA ALA A 34 4.07 -5.56 -17.75
C ALA A 34 3.58 -4.18 -17.84
N ALA A 35 2.54 -4.10 -18.21
CA ALA A 35 1.63 -3.88 -17.16
C ALA A 35 0.98 -5.22 -16.96
N PRO A 36 1.24 -5.88 -15.93
CA PRO A 36 0.09 -6.37 -15.29
C PRO A 36 -0.72 -5.10 -15.20
N LYS A 37 -1.72 -5.00 -15.95
CA LYS A 37 -2.82 -4.33 -15.41
C LYS A 37 -2.99 -4.99 -14.06
N ALA A 38 -2.39 -4.40 -13.08
CA ALA A 38 -3.19 -4.18 -11.94
C ALA A 38 -4.33 -3.32 -12.49
N ALA A 39 -5.21 -3.91 -13.21
CA ALA A 39 -6.55 -3.47 -13.12
C ALA A 39 -6.70 -3.31 -11.62
N PRO A 40 -7.00 -2.14 -11.09
CA PRO A 40 -7.49 -2.11 -9.75
C PRO A 40 -8.53 -3.20 -9.79
N ALA A 41 -8.18 -4.34 -9.26
CA ALA A 41 -9.17 -5.33 -9.02
C ALA A 41 -10.22 -4.52 -8.32
N PRO A 42 -11.41 -4.37 -8.86
CA PRO A 42 -12.44 -3.67 -8.17
C PRO A 42 -12.35 -4.28 -6.82
N ALA A 43 -12.09 -3.44 -5.84
CA ALA A 43 -11.84 -3.94 -4.50
C ALA A 43 -12.84 -5.05 -4.33
N SER A 44 -12.37 -6.28 -4.52
CA SER A 44 -13.23 -7.39 -4.32
C SER A 44 -13.62 -7.12 -2.90
N LYS A 45 -14.88 -6.93 -2.67
CA LYS A 45 -15.41 -7.05 -1.35
C LYS A 45 -14.77 -8.30 -0.83
N ALA A 46 -13.65 -8.13 -0.15
CA ALA A 46 -13.15 -9.20 0.66
C ALA A 46 -14.31 -9.44 1.59
N GLU A 47 -15.09 -10.43 1.28
CA GLU A 47 -16.03 -10.97 2.23
C GLU A 47 -15.18 -11.28 3.44
N ALA A 48 -15.28 -10.38 4.40
CA ALA A 48 -14.65 -10.57 5.67
C ALA A 48 -15.15 -11.92 6.18
N PRO A 49 -14.25 -12.83 6.53
CA PRO A 49 -14.67 -14.10 7.10
C PRO A 49 -15.59 -13.81 8.27
N ALA A 50 -16.67 -14.54 8.36
CA ALA A 50 -17.67 -14.40 9.40
C ALA A 50 -16.98 -14.53 10.77
N GLY A 51 -16.95 -13.43 11.53
CA GLY A 51 -16.27 -13.35 12.83
C GLY A 51 -15.20 -12.25 12.91
N SER A 52 -14.83 -11.63 11.82
CA SER A 52 -13.82 -10.57 11.81
C SER A 52 -14.44 -9.20 12.07
N VAL A 53 -13.72 -8.40 12.82
CA VAL A 53 -14.08 -7.00 13.10
C VAL A 53 -13.48 -6.12 12.03
N GLN A 54 -14.34 -5.43 11.29
CA GLN A 54 -13.91 -4.47 10.29
C GLN A 54 -13.65 -3.12 10.94
N ILE A 55 -12.48 -2.59 10.71
CA ILE A 55 -12.09 -1.25 11.14
C ILE A 55 -12.29 -0.31 9.97
N THR A 56 -13.20 0.62 10.15
CA THR A 56 -13.56 1.62 9.14
C THR A 56 -13.09 3.01 9.54
N ILE A 57 -12.85 3.85 8.54
CA ILE A 57 -12.56 5.26 8.77
C ILE A 57 -13.87 6.02 9.08
N PRO A 58 -13.96 6.80 10.17
CA PRO A 58 -15.19 7.50 10.56
C PRO A 58 -15.47 8.76 9.72
N MET A 59 -14.45 9.30 9.09
CA MET A 59 -14.54 10.51 8.28
C MET A 59 -13.58 10.44 7.10
N PRO A 60 -13.82 11.17 6.02
CA PRO A 60 -12.92 11.16 4.88
C PRO A 60 -11.57 11.78 5.24
N GLY A 61 -10.50 11.16 4.75
CA GLY A 61 -9.15 11.64 5.01
C GLY A 61 -8.09 10.86 4.25
N THR A 62 -6.85 11.31 4.40
CA THR A 62 -5.68 10.69 3.78
C THR A 62 -4.93 9.85 4.79
N ILE A 63 -4.59 8.64 4.46
CA ILE A 63 -3.81 7.75 5.32
C ILE A 63 -2.37 8.26 5.42
N VAL A 64 -1.97 8.64 6.60
CA VAL A 64 -0.61 9.14 6.88
C VAL A 64 0.33 8.00 7.19
N SER A 65 -0.13 7.06 8.01
CA SER A 65 0.67 5.90 8.42
C SER A 65 -0.21 4.69 8.67
N VAL A 66 0.33 3.52 8.35
CA VAL A 66 -0.27 2.23 8.68
C VAL A 66 0.71 1.50 9.60
N ASN A 67 0.32 1.33 10.85
CA ASN A 67 1.14 0.70 11.88
C ASN A 67 0.80 -0.79 12.05
N ALA A 68 -0.33 -1.22 11.52
CA ALA A 68 -0.76 -2.60 11.57
C ALA A 68 -0.24 -3.40 10.38
N THR A 69 0.25 -4.59 10.63
CA THR A 69 0.72 -5.53 9.61
C THR A 69 -0.14 -6.80 9.63
N VAL A 70 -0.41 -7.35 8.46
CA VAL A 70 -1.14 -8.61 8.32
C VAL A 70 -0.46 -9.71 9.15
N GLY A 71 -1.23 -10.38 9.99
CA GLY A 71 -0.73 -11.40 10.89
C GLY A 71 -0.23 -10.88 12.25
N GLN A 72 -0.23 -9.56 12.46
CA GLN A 72 0.16 -8.97 13.74
C GLN A 72 -0.96 -9.12 14.76
N THR A 73 -0.58 -9.49 15.98
CA THR A 73 -1.49 -9.45 17.13
C THR A 73 -1.51 -8.03 17.70
N VAL A 74 -2.69 -7.48 17.83
CA VAL A 74 -2.93 -6.13 18.36
C VAL A 74 -3.86 -6.21 19.57
N LYS A 75 -3.74 -5.25 20.47
CA LYS A 75 -4.57 -5.14 21.66
C LYS A 75 -5.54 -3.98 21.52
N LYS A 76 -6.60 -4.05 22.29
CA LYS A 76 -7.53 -2.93 22.42
C LYS A 76 -6.78 -1.64 22.80
N GLY A 77 -6.94 -0.60 21.97
CA GLY A 77 -6.28 0.68 22.16
C GLY A 77 -4.98 0.84 21.35
N ASP A 78 -4.49 -0.21 20.70
CA ASP A 78 -3.33 -0.07 19.81
C ASP A 78 -3.68 0.77 18.58
N VAL A 79 -2.82 1.72 18.25
CA VAL A 79 -2.98 2.56 17.04
C VAL A 79 -2.65 1.73 15.80
N LEU A 80 -3.66 1.48 15.01
CA LEU A 80 -3.56 0.67 13.79
C LEU A 80 -3.23 1.50 12.57
N VAL A 81 -3.91 2.63 12.42
CA VAL A 81 -3.78 3.52 11.28
C VAL A 81 -3.84 4.97 11.77
N VAL A 82 -3.01 5.81 11.23
CA VAL A 82 -3.07 7.26 11.41
C VAL A 82 -3.53 7.87 10.10
N PHE A 83 -4.58 8.69 10.16
CA PHE A 83 -5.08 9.40 8.99
C PHE A 83 -5.19 10.90 9.28
N GLU A 84 -5.01 11.69 8.25
CA GLU A 84 -5.20 13.13 8.29
C GLU A 84 -6.56 13.50 7.71
N ALA A 85 -7.35 14.19 8.51
CA ALA A 85 -8.61 14.77 8.07
C ALA A 85 -8.68 16.22 8.54
N MET A 86 -9.12 17.14 7.67
CA MET A 86 -9.25 18.55 7.98
C MET A 86 -7.97 19.18 8.57
N LYS A 87 -6.81 18.79 8.05
CA LYS A 87 -5.47 19.23 8.51
C LYS A 87 -5.12 18.81 9.94
N MET A 88 -5.78 17.78 10.44
CA MET A 88 -5.51 17.18 11.75
C MET A 88 -5.24 15.70 11.61
N GLU A 89 -4.23 15.23 12.32
CA GLU A 89 -3.96 13.80 12.41
C GLU A 89 -4.91 13.15 13.42
N ASN A 90 -5.47 12.02 13.05
CA ASN A 90 -6.37 11.22 13.87
C ASN A 90 -5.91 9.77 13.88
N ASP A 91 -5.96 9.17 15.04
CA ASP A 91 -5.57 7.77 15.24
C ASP A 91 -6.78 6.85 15.23
N ILE A 92 -6.67 5.77 14.49
CA ILE A 92 -7.65 4.69 14.53
C ILE A 92 -7.08 3.57 15.38
N GLN A 93 -7.75 3.32 16.50
CA GLN A 93 -7.34 2.33 17.47
C GLN A 93 -8.15 1.04 17.32
N ALA A 94 -7.55 -0.07 17.73
CA ALA A 94 -8.23 -1.34 17.80
C ALA A 94 -9.37 -1.30 18.84
N PRO A 95 -10.60 -1.65 18.50
CA PRO A 95 -11.72 -1.68 19.42
C PRO A 95 -11.65 -2.87 20.39
N GLN A 96 -10.90 -3.88 20.04
CA GLN A 96 -10.71 -5.10 20.83
C GLN A 96 -9.35 -5.75 20.51
N ASP A 97 -8.98 -6.71 21.35
CA ASP A 97 -7.82 -7.55 21.09
C ASP A 97 -8.12 -8.49 19.94
N GLY A 98 -7.14 -8.69 19.06
CA GLY A 98 -7.29 -9.57 17.92
C GLY A 98 -6.03 -9.64 17.09
N LYS A 99 -6.13 -10.36 15.99
CA LYS A 99 -5.06 -10.46 15.01
C LYS A 99 -5.47 -9.78 13.72
N VAL A 100 -4.56 -9.04 13.11
CA VAL A 100 -4.83 -8.39 11.81
C VAL A 100 -4.93 -9.45 10.72
N ALA A 101 -6.14 -9.66 10.22
CA ALA A 101 -6.40 -10.61 9.15
C ALA A 101 -6.06 -10.03 7.78
N SER A 102 -6.39 -8.76 7.56
CA SER A 102 -6.16 -8.10 6.28
C SER A 102 -5.99 -6.59 6.46
N VAL A 103 -5.14 -5.99 5.65
CA VAL A 103 -4.95 -4.53 5.56
C VAL A 103 -5.33 -4.08 4.17
N LEU A 104 -6.34 -3.21 4.07
CA LEU A 104 -6.95 -2.75 2.83
C LEU A 104 -6.66 -1.27 2.53
N CYS A 105 -5.72 -0.69 3.25
CA CYS A 105 -5.30 0.69 3.06
C CYS A 105 -3.79 0.79 2.92
N SER A 106 -3.34 1.83 2.24
CA SER A 106 -1.92 2.13 2.05
C SER A 106 -1.61 3.56 2.49
N LYS A 107 -0.36 3.78 2.90
CA LYS A 107 0.12 5.12 3.21
C LYS A 107 -0.03 6.04 1.99
N GLY A 108 -0.58 7.23 2.22
CA GLY A 108 -0.83 8.22 1.16
C GLY A 108 -2.13 8.02 0.40
N GLU A 109 -2.92 7.03 0.76
CA GLU A 109 -4.21 6.77 0.14
C GLU A 109 -5.30 7.63 0.75
N ASN A 110 -6.15 8.17 -0.09
CA ASN A 110 -7.34 8.90 0.35
C ASN A 110 -8.51 7.93 0.48
N LYS A 111 -9.12 7.91 1.64
CA LYS A 111 -10.28 7.06 1.94
C LYS A 111 -11.49 7.91 2.32
N GLU A 112 -12.63 7.44 1.91
CA GLU A 112 -13.91 8.04 2.25
C GLU A 112 -14.45 7.51 3.58
N SER A 113 -15.37 8.27 4.17
CA SER A 113 -16.07 7.83 5.39
C SER A 113 -16.75 6.48 5.17
N GLY A 114 -16.53 5.57 6.11
CA GLY A 114 -17.06 4.21 6.05
C GLY A 114 -16.22 3.21 5.25
N ALA A 115 -15.12 3.63 4.64
CA ALA A 115 -14.22 2.72 3.96
C ALA A 115 -13.52 1.79 4.96
N VAL A 116 -13.44 0.50 4.62
CA VAL A 116 -12.74 -0.49 5.45
C VAL A 116 -11.24 -0.31 5.28
N LEU A 117 -10.53 -0.12 6.37
CA LEU A 117 -9.08 0.04 6.40
C LEU A 117 -8.36 -1.26 6.65
N LEU A 118 -8.84 -2.02 7.60
CA LEU A 118 -8.30 -3.32 7.94
C LEU A 118 -9.36 -4.19 8.63
N THR A 119 -9.07 -5.46 8.73
CA THR A 119 -9.93 -6.45 9.36
C THR A 119 -9.16 -7.16 10.46
N LEU A 120 -9.76 -7.28 11.63
CA LEU A 120 -9.24 -8.06 12.75
C LEU A 120 -9.99 -9.39 12.85
N GLU A 121 -9.27 -10.41 13.24
CA GLU A 121 -9.76 -11.77 13.49
C GLU A 121 -9.63 -12.13 14.98
#